data_f1d3cf2e3393252d1c77d6a3500d2700
#
_entry.id   f1d3cf2e3393252d1c77d6a3500d2700
#
_cell.length_a   1.000
_cell.length_b   1.000
_cell.length_c   1.000
_cell.angle_alpha   90.00
_cell.angle_beta   90.00
_cell.angle_gamma   90.00
#
_symmetry.space_group_name_H-M   'P 1'
#
loop_
_entity.id
_entity.type
_entity.pdbx_description
1 polymer ?
#
loop_
_entity_poly.entity_id
_entity_poly.type
_entity_poly.pdbx_seq_one_letter_code
_entity_poly.pdbx_strand_id
1 'polypeptide(L)'
;SVKAGHAWHPMSLDMPYSVGYEAGAPFNPYARSPQLMFETNLMDRFTFTAGLLYPMEFMPTGPQGPSADYVKYGLVPELYAGLTYSSKYIKARVGADFISLVPRWRTTDLTYYHDVGTKVKDRISMISPMACFEFSKGMFKVNAKAVLASGGDHLRLMGGYAVYDKSDDYKYKYTPLRSVTGFASASYGQQWQFILFAGGMTALGAGHDLITDDETGYAKTAYIYYFDGGFKNIRYMFRVAPAVAFNLERLTCAIEYNSTGVIYGQMNELNARGLANMGEHLIINHRILGVVRYSF
;
A
#
# COMPACT_ATOMS: atom_id res chain seq x y z
N SER A 1 3.06 -17.74 -20.09
CA SER A 1 2.00 -18.37 -19.29
C SER A 1 0.84 -17.41 -19.05
N VAL A 2 -0.36 -17.93 -18.84
CA VAL A 2 -1.55 -17.20 -18.41
C VAL A 2 -2.06 -17.86 -17.13
N LYS A 3 -2.35 -17.07 -16.11
CA LYS A 3 -2.87 -17.54 -14.82
C LYS A 3 -4.13 -16.76 -14.47
N ALA A 4 -5.21 -17.44 -14.10
CA ALA A 4 -6.45 -16.83 -13.64
C ALA A 4 -6.81 -17.40 -12.27
N GLY A 5 -7.27 -16.56 -11.34
CA GLY A 5 -7.68 -16.99 -10.02
C GLY A 5 -7.61 -15.89 -8.98
N HIS A 6 -7.82 -16.27 -7.71
CA HIS A 6 -7.65 -15.38 -6.56
C HIS A 6 -6.29 -15.65 -5.92
N ALA A 7 -5.40 -14.65 -5.94
CA ALA A 7 -4.03 -14.79 -5.47
C ALA A 7 -3.50 -13.48 -4.86
N TRP A 8 -2.27 -13.53 -4.32
CA TRP A 8 -1.58 -12.33 -3.88
C TRP A 8 -1.42 -11.34 -5.02
N HIS A 9 -1.71 -10.09 -4.74
CA HIS A 9 -1.46 -8.97 -5.65
C HIS A 9 0.01 -8.94 -6.05
N PRO A 10 0.37 -8.67 -7.33
CA PRO A 10 1.76 -8.65 -7.76
C PRO A 10 2.65 -7.69 -6.98
N MET A 11 2.08 -6.55 -6.53
CA MET A 11 2.78 -5.61 -5.66
C MET A 11 3.11 -6.19 -4.27
N SER A 12 2.35 -7.19 -3.79
CA SER A 12 2.56 -7.84 -2.49
C SER A 12 3.64 -8.92 -2.49
N LEU A 13 4.06 -9.37 -3.66
CA LEU A 13 5.13 -10.38 -3.79
C LEU A 13 6.49 -9.80 -3.33
N ASP A 14 7.53 -10.66 -3.29
CA ASP A 14 8.88 -10.32 -2.78
C ASP A 14 8.80 -9.81 -1.33
N MET A 15 8.25 -10.66 -0.47
CA MET A 15 8.07 -10.41 0.96
C MET A 15 9.41 -10.37 1.70
N PRO A 16 9.52 -9.59 2.80
CA PRO A 16 10.74 -9.56 3.59
C PRO A 16 11.02 -10.87 4.30
N TYR A 17 12.27 -11.07 4.68
CA TYR A 17 12.64 -12.09 5.66
C TYR A 17 12.21 -11.58 7.04
N SER A 18 11.29 -12.30 7.68
CA SER A 18 10.80 -12.04 9.03
C SER A 18 10.26 -13.34 9.63
N VAL A 19 10.18 -13.41 10.94
CA VAL A 19 9.57 -14.53 11.66
C VAL A 19 8.06 -14.32 11.77
N GLY A 20 7.64 -13.08 11.96
CA GLY A 20 6.24 -12.71 12.06
C GLY A 20 5.47 -12.94 10.75
N TYR A 21 4.20 -13.35 10.88
CA TYR A 21 3.33 -13.65 9.74
C TYR A 21 2.90 -12.41 8.93
N GLU A 22 3.28 -11.22 9.36
CA GLU A 22 2.78 -9.96 8.83
C GLU A 22 3.29 -9.60 7.44
N ALA A 23 4.14 -10.43 6.82
CA ALA A 23 4.69 -10.25 5.46
C ALA A 23 5.25 -8.82 5.20
N GLY A 24 5.74 -8.17 6.27
CA GLY A 24 6.26 -6.82 6.22
C GLY A 24 5.23 -5.69 6.24
N ALA A 25 3.94 -6.01 6.39
CA ALA A 25 2.91 -4.97 6.47
C ALA A 25 3.11 -4.04 7.69
N PRO A 26 2.84 -2.73 7.56
CA PRO A 26 2.32 -2.01 6.41
C PRO A 26 3.40 -1.46 5.45
N PHE A 27 4.65 -1.89 5.56
CA PHE A 27 5.78 -1.43 4.75
C PHE A 27 5.91 -2.18 3.42
N ASN A 28 5.19 -3.29 3.28
CA ASN A 28 4.99 -4.04 2.05
C ASN A 28 3.50 -4.02 1.69
N PRO A 29 3.11 -3.81 0.43
CA PRO A 29 1.73 -3.98 0.00
C PRO A 29 1.16 -5.32 0.47
N TYR A 30 -0.06 -5.32 0.95
CA TYR A 30 -0.70 -6.51 1.49
C TYR A 30 -2.14 -6.59 0.98
N ALA A 31 -2.33 -7.27 -0.16
CA ALA A 31 -3.64 -7.46 -0.77
C ALA A 31 -3.70 -8.78 -1.54
N ARG A 32 -4.90 -9.32 -1.66
CA ARG A 32 -5.24 -10.42 -2.57
C ARG A 32 -6.39 -9.98 -3.45
N SER A 33 -6.39 -10.43 -4.69
CA SER A 33 -7.44 -10.08 -5.64
C SER A 33 -7.69 -11.20 -6.65
N PRO A 34 -8.93 -11.32 -7.17
CA PRO A 34 -9.17 -11.99 -8.42
C PRO A 34 -8.33 -11.33 -9.51
N GLN A 35 -7.63 -12.14 -10.29
CA GLN A 35 -6.69 -11.62 -11.27
C GLN A 35 -6.55 -12.52 -12.48
N LEU A 36 -6.28 -11.89 -13.61
CA LEU A 36 -5.86 -12.54 -14.85
C LEU A 36 -4.46 -12.02 -15.17
N MET A 37 -3.46 -12.88 -15.03
CA MET A 37 -2.05 -12.52 -15.18
C MET A 37 -1.47 -13.18 -16.44
N PHE A 38 -0.74 -12.37 -17.18
CA PHE A 38 0.08 -12.80 -18.32
C PHE A 38 1.56 -12.64 -17.96
N GLU A 39 2.35 -13.66 -18.30
CA GLU A 39 3.79 -13.67 -18.06
C GLU A 39 4.53 -14.24 -19.27
N THR A 40 5.57 -13.55 -19.73
CA THR A 40 6.40 -14.00 -20.85
C THR A 40 7.87 -13.66 -20.62
N ASN A 41 8.76 -14.56 -21.02
CA ASN A 41 10.19 -14.30 -21.06
C ASN A 41 10.50 -13.46 -22.32
N LEU A 42 11.07 -12.30 -22.13
CA LEU A 42 11.55 -11.45 -23.22
C LEU A 42 12.94 -11.87 -23.69
N MET A 43 13.78 -12.29 -22.75
CA MET A 43 15.16 -12.78 -22.95
C MET A 43 15.45 -13.79 -21.83
N ASP A 44 16.59 -14.48 -21.88
CA ASP A 44 17.00 -15.50 -20.91
C ASP A 44 16.88 -15.09 -19.43
N ARG A 45 17.01 -13.80 -19.14
CA ARG A 45 17.02 -13.26 -17.77
C ARG A 45 15.93 -12.25 -17.48
N PHE A 46 15.11 -11.91 -18.47
CA PHE A 46 14.07 -10.90 -18.33
C PHE A 46 12.70 -11.49 -18.54
N THR A 47 11.84 -11.32 -17.55
CA THR A 47 10.43 -11.74 -17.59
C THR A 47 9.54 -10.51 -17.49
N PHE A 48 8.63 -10.36 -18.43
CA PHE A 48 7.58 -9.37 -18.42
C PHE A 48 6.32 -9.98 -17.82
N THR A 49 5.66 -9.25 -16.93
CA THR A 49 4.41 -9.64 -16.29
C THR A 49 3.40 -8.51 -16.45
N ALA A 50 2.19 -8.81 -16.87
CA ALA A 50 1.07 -7.88 -16.92
C ALA A 50 -0.19 -8.55 -16.36
N GLY A 51 -1.12 -7.77 -15.83
CA GLY A 51 -2.33 -8.32 -15.25
C GLY A 51 -3.50 -7.36 -15.19
N LEU A 52 -4.69 -7.96 -15.14
CA LEU A 52 -5.96 -7.34 -14.83
C LEU A 52 -6.38 -7.85 -13.45
N LEU A 53 -6.70 -6.93 -12.55
CA LEU A 53 -7.04 -7.26 -11.17
C LEU A 53 -8.35 -6.57 -10.76
N TYR A 54 -8.97 -7.10 -9.70
CA TYR A 54 -10.15 -6.49 -9.13
C TYR A 54 -10.01 -6.42 -7.60
N PRO A 55 -9.95 -5.21 -6.99
CA PRO A 55 -9.72 -5.07 -5.56
C PRO A 55 -10.96 -5.49 -4.77
N MET A 56 -10.91 -6.64 -4.09
CA MET A 56 -12.01 -7.20 -3.29
C MET A 56 -11.68 -7.30 -1.80
N GLU A 57 -10.44 -7.59 -1.44
CA GLU A 57 -10.06 -7.77 -0.03
C GLU A 57 -9.96 -6.40 0.68
N PHE A 58 -9.31 -5.44 0.02
CA PHE A 58 -9.25 -4.04 0.45
C PHE A 58 -9.81 -3.18 -0.67
N MET A 59 -10.99 -2.63 -0.42
CA MET A 59 -11.69 -1.82 -1.41
C MET A 59 -11.25 -0.36 -1.31
N PRO A 60 -11.15 0.35 -2.46
CA PRO A 60 -10.90 1.79 -2.44
C PRO A 60 -11.97 2.51 -1.62
N THR A 61 -11.54 3.49 -0.83
CA THR A 61 -12.43 4.31 -0.01
C THR A 61 -12.94 5.50 -0.84
N GLY A 62 -14.18 5.89 -0.65
CA GLY A 62 -14.79 7.03 -1.32
C GLY A 62 -15.89 7.69 -0.48
N PRO A 63 -16.74 8.52 -1.08
CA PRO A 63 -17.77 9.29 -0.36
C PRO A 63 -18.75 8.47 0.48
N GLN A 64 -18.94 7.19 0.14
CA GLN A 64 -19.83 6.26 0.85
C GLN A 64 -19.08 5.20 1.63
N GLY A 65 -17.79 5.43 1.94
CA GLY A 65 -16.92 4.47 2.58
C GLY A 65 -16.20 3.53 1.59
N PRO A 66 -15.63 2.40 2.05
CA PRO A 66 -14.95 1.43 1.20
C PRO A 66 -15.94 0.71 0.27
N SER A 67 -15.68 0.70 -1.05
CA SER A 67 -16.52 0.00 -2.03
C SER A 67 -15.75 -0.34 -3.30
N ALA A 68 -15.96 -1.54 -3.84
CA ALA A 68 -15.51 -1.94 -5.16
C ALA A 68 -16.30 -1.26 -6.30
N ASP A 69 -17.42 -0.63 -6.00
CA ASP A 69 -18.25 0.06 -6.99
C ASP A 69 -17.51 1.23 -7.64
N TYR A 70 -16.56 1.87 -6.95
CA TYR A 70 -15.75 2.95 -7.52
C TYR A 70 -14.91 2.47 -8.72
N VAL A 71 -14.41 1.23 -8.69
CA VAL A 71 -13.73 0.58 -9.82
C VAL A 71 -14.75 0.14 -10.88
N LYS A 72 -15.84 -0.50 -10.44
CA LYS A 72 -16.91 -1.00 -11.32
C LYS A 72 -17.53 0.11 -12.19
N TYR A 73 -17.84 1.26 -11.61
CA TYR A 73 -18.37 2.41 -12.35
C TYR A 73 -17.31 3.02 -13.28
N GLY A 74 -16.04 2.79 -13.00
CA GLY A 74 -14.92 3.20 -13.84
C GLY A 74 -14.79 2.39 -15.13
N LEU A 75 -15.33 1.15 -15.17
CA LEU A 75 -15.22 0.19 -16.26
C LEU A 75 -13.78 -0.17 -16.65
N VAL A 76 -12.80 0.26 -15.86
CA VAL A 76 -11.38 -0.04 -16.04
C VAL A 76 -10.96 -0.89 -14.87
N PRO A 77 -10.56 -2.15 -15.05
CA PRO A 77 -10.00 -2.95 -13.99
C PRO A 77 -8.69 -2.32 -13.49
N GLU A 78 -8.26 -2.70 -12.33
CA GLU A 78 -6.93 -2.42 -11.85
C GLU A 78 -5.92 -3.12 -12.77
N LEU A 79 -4.83 -2.44 -13.13
CA LEU A 79 -3.81 -2.94 -14.06
C LEU A 79 -2.47 -3.03 -13.36
N TYR A 80 -1.75 -4.10 -13.64
CA TYR A 80 -0.36 -4.23 -13.22
C TYR A 80 0.54 -4.49 -14.43
N ALA A 81 1.73 -3.88 -14.44
CA ALA A 81 2.81 -4.24 -15.35
C ALA A 81 4.14 -4.24 -14.61
N GLY A 82 5.00 -5.21 -14.92
CA GLY A 82 6.32 -5.32 -14.29
C GLY A 82 7.34 -6.04 -15.17
N LEU A 83 8.60 -5.72 -14.92
CA LEU A 83 9.77 -6.35 -15.55
C LEU A 83 10.66 -6.91 -14.45
N THR A 84 10.96 -8.19 -14.54
CA THR A 84 11.83 -8.91 -13.60
C THR A 84 13.12 -9.32 -14.32
N TYR A 85 14.26 -8.95 -13.75
CA TYR A 85 15.56 -9.51 -14.07
C TYR A 85 15.90 -10.62 -13.08
N SER A 86 16.37 -11.76 -13.55
CA SER A 86 16.78 -12.89 -12.71
C SER A 86 18.14 -13.44 -13.16
N SER A 87 19.05 -13.61 -12.22
CA SER A 87 20.33 -14.28 -12.41
C SER A 87 20.59 -15.28 -11.29
N LYS A 88 21.77 -15.90 -11.27
CA LYS A 88 22.13 -16.91 -10.26
C LYS A 88 22.03 -16.39 -8.82
N TYR A 89 22.33 -15.13 -8.58
CA TYR A 89 22.41 -14.54 -7.23
C TYR A 89 21.51 -13.33 -7.02
N ILE A 90 21.01 -12.74 -8.11
CA ILE A 90 20.29 -11.46 -8.08
C ILE A 90 18.93 -11.65 -8.75
N LYS A 91 17.89 -11.14 -8.09
CA LYS A 91 16.59 -10.89 -8.68
C LYS A 91 16.25 -9.42 -8.46
N ALA A 92 15.89 -8.71 -9.49
CA ALA A 92 15.44 -7.34 -9.42
C ALA A 92 14.14 -7.19 -10.19
N ARG A 93 13.18 -6.46 -9.66
CA ARG A 93 11.89 -6.22 -10.31
C ARG A 93 11.52 -4.75 -10.21
N VAL A 94 11.09 -4.17 -11.31
CA VAL A 94 10.39 -2.90 -11.34
C VAL A 94 8.97 -3.15 -11.85
N GLY A 95 8.02 -2.41 -11.35
CA GLY A 95 6.63 -2.56 -11.77
C GLY A 95 5.80 -1.36 -11.35
N ALA A 96 4.58 -1.31 -11.86
CA ALA A 96 3.61 -0.30 -11.47
C ALA A 96 2.20 -0.90 -11.43
N ASP A 97 1.46 -0.45 -10.46
CA ASP A 97 0.04 -0.62 -10.36
C ASP A 97 -0.69 0.62 -10.86
N PHE A 98 -1.80 0.44 -11.55
CA PHE A 98 -2.67 1.50 -12.02
C PHE A 98 -4.11 1.20 -11.62
N ILE A 99 -4.73 2.15 -10.94
CA ILE A 99 -6.15 2.08 -10.58
C ILE A 99 -6.90 3.34 -11.03
N SER A 100 -8.11 3.16 -11.56
CA SER A 100 -8.96 4.25 -12.00
C SER A 100 -10.33 4.15 -11.32
N LEU A 101 -10.68 5.17 -10.55
CA LEU A 101 -11.87 5.21 -9.72
C LEU A 101 -12.87 6.26 -10.24
N VAL A 102 -14.15 5.96 -10.08
CA VAL A 102 -15.26 6.93 -10.23
C VAL A 102 -15.86 7.13 -8.84
N PRO A 103 -15.40 8.16 -8.08
CA PRO A 103 -15.86 8.41 -6.71
C PRO A 103 -17.35 8.72 -6.63
N ARG A 104 -17.90 9.36 -7.65
CA ARG A 104 -19.33 9.68 -7.76
C ARG A 104 -19.76 9.52 -9.22
N TRP A 105 -20.97 9.07 -9.40
CA TRP A 105 -21.61 9.00 -10.72
C TRP A 105 -22.83 9.94 -10.82
N ARG A 106 -23.24 10.52 -9.66
CA ARG A 106 -24.29 11.54 -9.56
C ARG A 106 -23.92 12.61 -8.55
N THR A 107 -24.43 13.83 -8.74
CA THR A 107 -24.40 14.86 -7.71
C THR A 107 -25.39 14.44 -6.63
N THR A 108 -24.95 14.45 -5.36
CA THR A 108 -25.85 14.36 -4.22
C THR A 108 -26.07 15.79 -3.74
N ASP A 109 -27.23 16.35 -3.94
CA ASP A 109 -27.62 17.53 -3.20
C ASP A 109 -28.05 17.08 -1.81
N LEU A 110 -27.25 17.40 -0.80
CA LEU A 110 -27.54 17.06 0.59
C LEU A 110 -28.74 17.83 1.15
N THR A 111 -29.29 18.79 0.40
CA THR A 111 -30.40 19.65 0.83
C THR A 111 -31.78 19.04 0.59
N TYR A 112 -31.90 18.06 -0.34
CA TYR A 112 -33.19 17.42 -0.64
C TYR A 112 -33.05 15.89 -0.74
N TYR A 113 -33.64 15.19 0.18
CA TYR A 113 -33.66 13.72 0.31
C TYR A 113 -34.31 12.97 -0.87
N HIS A 114 -34.81 13.65 -1.89
CA HIS A 114 -35.56 13.07 -3.02
C HIS A 114 -34.96 13.35 -4.41
N ASP A 115 -33.86 14.11 -4.51
CA ASP A 115 -33.31 14.42 -5.82
C ASP A 115 -32.32 13.34 -6.27
N VAL A 116 -32.69 12.65 -7.34
CA VAL A 116 -31.81 11.77 -8.08
C VAL A 116 -30.81 12.66 -8.85
N GLY A 117 -29.81 13.17 -8.18
CA GLY A 117 -28.87 14.15 -8.71
C GLY A 117 -28.39 13.92 -10.15
N THR A 118 -27.90 14.96 -10.79
CA THR A 118 -27.41 14.94 -12.16
C THR A 118 -26.21 13.97 -12.31
N LYS A 119 -26.11 13.26 -13.43
CA LYS A 119 -24.97 12.42 -13.76
C LYS A 119 -23.70 13.27 -13.86
N VAL A 120 -22.64 12.85 -13.18
CA VAL A 120 -21.31 13.45 -13.24
C VAL A 120 -20.30 12.45 -13.82
N LYS A 121 -19.18 12.97 -14.33
CA LYS A 121 -18.10 12.16 -14.91
C LYS A 121 -16.83 12.33 -14.07
N ASP A 122 -16.99 12.32 -12.76
CA ASP A 122 -15.86 12.43 -11.84
C ASP A 122 -14.99 11.18 -11.96
N ARG A 123 -13.70 11.36 -12.13
CA ARG A 123 -12.74 10.26 -12.23
C ARG A 123 -11.41 10.66 -11.64
N ILE A 124 -10.76 9.73 -10.98
CA ILE A 124 -9.36 9.81 -10.59
C ILE A 124 -8.62 8.58 -11.08
N SER A 125 -7.45 8.78 -11.68
CA SER A 125 -6.54 7.71 -12.10
C SER A 125 -5.21 7.87 -11.38
N MET A 126 -4.70 6.78 -10.84
CA MET A 126 -3.53 6.77 -9.96
C MET A 126 -2.57 5.68 -10.40
N ILE A 127 -1.29 5.98 -10.28
CA ILE A 127 -0.19 5.05 -10.59
C ILE A 127 0.70 4.90 -9.37
N SER A 128 1.04 3.67 -9.01
CA SER A 128 1.91 3.33 -7.88
C SER A 128 3.11 2.51 -8.37
N PRO A 129 4.23 3.14 -8.71
CA PRO A 129 5.44 2.43 -9.10
C PRO A 129 6.12 1.77 -7.91
N MET A 130 6.79 0.65 -8.18
CA MET A 130 7.61 -0.08 -7.21
C MET A 130 8.93 -0.54 -7.81
N ALA A 131 9.92 -0.73 -6.93
CA ALA A 131 11.14 -1.45 -7.22
C ALA A 131 11.47 -2.41 -6.10
N CYS A 132 11.96 -3.60 -6.43
CA CYS A 132 12.50 -4.54 -5.45
C CYS A 132 13.79 -5.17 -5.94
N PHE A 133 14.59 -5.60 -4.99
CA PHE A 133 15.88 -6.22 -5.18
C PHE A 133 16.05 -7.36 -4.20
N GLU A 134 16.55 -8.49 -4.67
CA GLU A 134 16.93 -9.64 -3.86
C GLU A 134 18.33 -10.12 -4.27
N PHE A 135 19.15 -10.37 -3.27
CA PHE A 135 20.46 -11.00 -3.42
C PHE A 135 20.50 -12.25 -2.54
N SER A 136 20.96 -13.38 -3.11
CA SER A 136 21.10 -14.64 -2.39
C SER A 136 22.38 -15.35 -2.83
N LYS A 137 23.31 -15.55 -1.88
CA LYS A 137 24.55 -16.29 -2.11
C LYS A 137 24.92 -17.10 -0.85
N GLY A 138 24.87 -18.42 -0.97
CA GLY A 138 25.13 -19.32 0.14
C GLY A 138 24.11 -19.12 1.25
N MET A 139 24.59 -18.87 2.47
CA MET A 139 23.76 -18.64 3.65
C MET A 139 23.27 -17.19 3.79
N PHE A 140 23.79 -16.26 2.99
CA PHE A 140 23.48 -14.85 3.07
C PHE A 140 22.40 -14.47 2.04
N LYS A 141 21.33 -13.85 2.53
CA LYS A 141 20.22 -13.35 1.70
C LYS A 141 19.86 -11.94 2.14
N VAL A 142 19.57 -11.09 1.18
CA VAL A 142 19.08 -9.72 1.41
C VAL A 142 17.94 -9.47 0.44
N ASN A 143 16.90 -8.80 0.89
CA ASN A 143 15.92 -8.22 -0.01
C ASN A 143 15.50 -6.82 0.44
N ALA A 144 15.09 -6.01 -0.53
CA ALA A 144 14.59 -4.66 -0.30
C ALA A 144 13.49 -4.34 -1.29
N LYS A 145 12.53 -3.55 -0.88
CA LYS A 145 11.45 -3.05 -1.73
C LYS A 145 11.12 -1.61 -1.37
N ALA A 146 10.80 -0.81 -2.39
CA ALA A 146 10.25 0.52 -2.24
C ALA A 146 9.03 0.69 -3.14
N VAL A 147 8.02 1.40 -2.66
CA VAL A 147 6.79 1.74 -3.38
C VAL A 147 6.51 3.22 -3.19
N LEU A 148 6.28 3.92 -4.29
CA LEU A 148 5.66 5.25 -4.26
C LEU A 148 4.16 5.06 -4.49
N ALA A 149 3.40 5.00 -3.41
CA ALA A 149 1.97 4.78 -3.48
C ALA A 149 1.23 6.08 -3.81
N SER A 150 0.30 5.99 -4.76
CA SER A 150 -0.69 7.02 -5.08
C SER A 150 -2.07 6.41 -4.84
N GLY A 151 -2.75 6.84 -3.77
CA GLY A 151 -4.03 6.25 -3.40
C GLY A 151 -3.91 4.76 -3.04
N GLY A 152 -2.90 4.39 -2.25
CA GLY A 152 -2.52 3.00 -1.96
C GLY A 152 -3.42 2.25 -0.97
N ASP A 153 -4.61 2.74 -0.67
CA ASP A 153 -5.56 2.15 0.28
C ASP A 153 -5.99 0.72 -0.12
N HIS A 154 -6.22 0.45 -1.40
CA HIS A 154 -6.52 -0.89 -1.92
C HIS A 154 -5.34 -1.88 -1.80
N LEU A 155 -4.13 -1.38 -1.63
CA LEU A 155 -2.92 -2.16 -1.34
C LEU A 155 -2.59 -2.22 0.16
N ARG A 156 -3.48 -1.67 1.01
CA ARG A 156 -3.28 -1.50 2.45
C ARG A 156 -2.03 -0.68 2.79
N LEU A 157 -1.73 0.29 1.96
CA LEU A 157 -0.70 1.28 2.19
C LEU A 157 -1.31 2.61 2.65
N MET A 158 -0.47 3.47 3.23
CA MET A 158 -0.87 4.83 3.54
C MET A 158 -1.24 5.57 2.26
N GLY A 159 -2.37 6.27 2.26
CA GLY A 159 -2.85 7.03 1.12
C GLY A 159 -4.36 7.05 1.04
N GLY A 160 -4.85 7.33 -0.14
CA GLY A 160 -6.23 7.58 -0.49
C GLY A 160 -6.26 8.71 -1.51
N TYR A 161 -7.32 9.47 -1.57
CA TYR A 161 -7.42 10.63 -2.45
C TYR A 161 -8.33 11.70 -1.83
N ALA A 162 -8.27 12.91 -2.37
CA ALA A 162 -9.04 14.03 -1.86
C ALA A 162 -9.55 14.92 -2.99
N VAL A 163 -10.58 15.69 -2.70
CA VAL A 163 -11.08 16.77 -3.56
C VAL A 163 -10.22 18.01 -3.33
N TYR A 164 -9.69 18.58 -4.42
CA TYR A 164 -8.91 19.80 -4.36
C TYR A 164 -9.62 21.02 -4.99
N ASP A 165 -10.62 20.77 -5.82
CA ASP A 165 -11.38 21.81 -6.48
C ASP A 165 -12.84 21.36 -6.66
N LYS A 166 -13.77 22.32 -6.50
CA LYS A 166 -15.20 22.11 -6.62
C LYS A 166 -15.78 23.24 -7.46
N SER A 167 -16.26 22.93 -8.66
CA SER A 167 -16.90 23.90 -9.54
C SER A 167 -18.37 24.13 -9.16
N ASP A 168 -18.93 25.25 -9.59
CA ASP A 168 -20.35 25.60 -9.42
C ASP A 168 -21.30 24.57 -10.07
N ASP A 169 -20.84 23.85 -11.09
CA ASP A 169 -21.56 22.73 -11.72
C ASP A 169 -21.53 21.43 -10.92
N TYR A 170 -21.19 21.46 -9.63
CA TYR A 170 -21.03 20.28 -8.76
C TYR A 170 -20.01 19.26 -9.27
N LYS A 171 -19.08 19.65 -10.13
CA LYS A 171 -17.96 18.80 -10.57
C LYS A 171 -16.82 18.89 -9.56
N TYR A 172 -16.32 17.72 -9.14
CA TYR A 172 -15.18 17.65 -8.25
C TYR A 172 -13.92 17.24 -9.03
N LYS A 173 -12.81 17.89 -8.69
CA LYS A 173 -11.49 17.47 -9.15
C LYS A 173 -10.75 16.81 -7.99
N TYR A 174 -10.11 15.70 -8.28
CA TYR A 174 -9.48 14.86 -7.28
C TYR A 174 -7.96 14.82 -7.46
N THR A 175 -7.26 14.66 -6.35
CA THR A 175 -5.82 14.47 -6.29
C THR A 175 -5.50 13.27 -5.41
N PRO A 176 -4.52 12.40 -5.77
CA PRO A 176 -4.10 11.32 -4.91
C PRO A 176 -3.36 11.87 -3.68
N LEU A 177 -3.56 11.23 -2.55
CA LEU A 177 -2.69 11.33 -1.38
C LEU A 177 -1.56 10.33 -1.56
N ARG A 178 -0.34 10.80 -1.57
CA ARG A 178 0.85 10.01 -1.87
C ARG A 178 1.59 9.63 -0.60
N SER A 179 2.24 8.48 -0.67
CA SER A 179 3.17 8.02 0.37
C SER A 179 4.36 7.29 -0.25
N VAL A 180 5.47 7.28 0.46
CA VAL A 180 6.58 6.36 0.18
C VAL A 180 6.61 5.32 1.29
N THR A 181 6.68 4.06 0.90
CA THR A 181 6.82 2.94 1.82
C THR A 181 7.88 1.97 1.31
N GLY A 182 8.50 1.25 2.21
CA GLY A 182 9.45 0.22 1.83
C GLY A 182 10.08 -0.46 3.02
N PHE A 183 10.85 -1.49 2.68
CA PHE A 183 11.61 -2.27 3.66
C PHE A 183 12.95 -2.75 3.09
N ALA A 184 13.85 -3.09 3.99
CA ALA A 184 15.00 -3.93 3.73
C ALA A 184 15.04 -5.06 4.76
N SER A 185 15.41 -6.25 4.35
CA SER A 185 15.63 -7.35 5.27
C SER A 185 16.83 -8.21 4.85
N ALA A 186 17.47 -8.79 5.84
CA ALA A 186 18.62 -9.66 5.66
C ALA A 186 18.45 -10.93 6.50
N SER A 187 19.02 -12.02 6.01
CA SER A 187 19.03 -13.29 6.68
C SER A 187 20.38 -13.98 6.49
N TYR A 188 20.94 -14.53 7.55
CA TYR A 188 22.22 -15.26 7.52
C TYR A 188 22.14 -16.52 8.38
N GLY A 189 22.61 -17.63 7.84
CA GLY A 189 22.70 -18.90 8.53
C GLY A 189 21.76 -19.98 7.98
N GLN A 190 21.85 -21.19 8.54
CA GLN A 190 21.04 -22.36 8.20
C GLN A 190 20.34 -22.93 9.43
N GLN A 191 21.03 -23.72 10.25
CA GLN A 191 20.47 -24.29 11.49
C GLN A 191 20.18 -23.16 12.49
N TRP A 192 21.16 -22.31 12.78
CA TRP A 192 20.96 -21.02 13.43
C TRP A 192 20.85 -19.95 12.34
N GLN A 193 19.73 -19.28 12.28
CA GLN A 193 19.45 -18.24 11.30
C GLN A 193 19.19 -16.91 12.01
N PHE A 194 19.98 -15.91 11.67
CA PHE A 194 19.82 -14.54 12.14
C PHE A 194 19.06 -13.75 11.06
N ILE A 195 18.05 -13.03 11.47
CA ILE A 195 17.19 -12.26 10.58
C ILE A 195 17.10 -10.83 11.09
N LEU A 196 17.19 -9.87 10.20
CA LEU A 196 16.95 -8.47 10.50
C LEU A 196 15.98 -7.90 9.48
N PHE A 197 14.93 -7.29 9.98
CA PHE A 197 13.97 -6.52 9.20
C PHE A 197 14.01 -5.05 9.60
N ALA A 198 13.95 -4.15 8.64
CA ALA A 198 13.73 -2.72 8.84
C ALA A 198 12.74 -2.21 7.79
N GLY A 199 11.70 -1.51 8.20
CA GLY A 199 10.71 -0.92 7.32
C GLY A 199 10.38 0.51 7.70
N GLY A 200 9.93 1.29 6.73
CA GLY A 200 9.51 2.67 6.94
C GLY A 200 8.47 3.12 5.93
N MET A 201 7.62 4.07 6.34
CA MET A 201 6.68 4.74 5.46
C MET A 201 6.44 6.18 5.90
N THR A 202 6.18 7.05 4.94
CA THR A 202 5.89 8.47 5.19
C THR A 202 4.82 8.99 4.23
N ALA A 203 3.92 9.82 4.77
CA ALA A 203 2.97 10.57 3.96
C ALA A 203 3.69 11.70 3.21
N LEU A 204 3.43 11.84 1.92
CA LEU A 204 3.90 12.95 1.07
C LEU A 204 2.81 14.00 0.84
N GLY A 205 1.54 13.64 1.17
CA GLY A 205 0.38 14.50 0.96
C GLY A 205 -0.09 14.56 -0.49
N ALA A 206 -0.97 15.52 -0.75
CA ALA A 206 -1.59 15.75 -2.04
C ALA A 206 -0.68 16.52 -3.01
N GLY A 207 -0.89 16.33 -4.31
CA GLY A 207 -0.20 17.10 -5.36
C GLY A 207 -0.72 18.54 -5.51
N HIS A 208 -1.94 18.81 -5.04
CA HIS A 208 -2.63 20.09 -5.07
C HIS A 208 -3.04 20.50 -3.64
N ASP A 209 -3.26 21.78 -3.41
CA ASP A 209 -3.86 22.24 -2.17
C ASP A 209 -5.31 21.79 -2.12
N LEU A 210 -5.71 21.20 -1.00
CA LEU A 210 -7.04 20.68 -0.76
C LEU A 210 -8.02 21.81 -0.40
N ILE A 211 -9.30 21.52 -0.44
CA ILE A 211 -10.33 22.42 0.07
C ILE A 211 -10.11 22.59 1.58
N THR A 212 -9.84 23.83 1.99
CA THR A 212 -9.60 24.18 3.38
C THR A 212 -10.83 24.85 4.00
N ASP A 213 -10.84 24.85 5.30
CA ASP A 213 -11.76 25.67 6.09
C ASP A 213 -11.25 27.10 6.15
N ASP A 214 -12.14 28.09 5.95
CA ASP A 214 -11.76 29.50 5.85
C ASP A 214 -11.32 30.10 7.21
N GLU A 215 -11.78 29.53 8.33
CA GLU A 215 -11.45 30.02 9.67
C GLU A 215 -10.15 29.41 10.19
N THR A 216 -9.96 28.11 9.96
CA THR A 216 -8.82 27.35 10.52
C THR A 216 -7.66 27.17 9.54
N GLY A 217 -7.92 27.28 8.23
CA GLY A 217 -6.93 26.99 7.19
C GLY A 217 -6.61 25.50 7.03
N TYR A 218 -7.25 24.60 7.80
CA TYR A 218 -7.05 23.17 7.71
C TYR A 218 -7.86 22.54 6.59
N ALA A 219 -7.36 21.44 6.03
CA ALA A 219 -8.07 20.70 5.00
C ALA A 219 -9.38 20.11 5.56
N LYS A 220 -10.49 20.31 4.84
CA LYS A 220 -11.80 19.78 5.21
C LYS A 220 -11.82 18.27 5.06
N THR A 221 -11.83 17.53 6.17
CA THR A 221 -11.78 16.07 6.22
C THR A 221 -12.94 15.38 5.50
N ALA A 222 -14.08 16.06 5.35
CA ALA A 222 -15.23 15.57 4.57
C ALA A 222 -14.93 15.34 3.08
N TYR A 223 -13.86 15.94 2.55
CA TYR A 223 -13.42 15.80 1.16
C TYR A 223 -12.18 14.92 1.01
N ILE A 224 -11.78 14.22 2.08
CA ILE A 224 -10.61 13.35 2.09
C ILE A 224 -11.06 11.91 2.31
N TYR A 225 -10.72 11.04 1.38
CA TYR A 225 -11.11 9.64 1.38
C TYR A 225 -9.88 8.76 1.65
N TYR A 226 -9.78 8.29 2.88
CA TYR A 226 -8.76 7.37 3.34
C TYR A 226 -9.34 6.00 3.62
N PHE A 227 -8.49 4.99 3.60
CA PHE A 227 -8.80 3.72 4.22
C PHE A 227 -9.13 3.92 5.72
N ASP A 228 -10.29 3.39 6.13
CA ASP A 228 -10.77 3.45 7.51
C ASP A 228 -9.95 2.48 8.38
N GLY A 229 -8.92 2.91 8.99
CA GLY A 229 -8.05 2.04 9.78
C GLY A 229 -6.82 2.74 10.34
N GLY A 230 -6.75 4.07 10.25
CA GLY A 230 -5.83 4.79 11.09
C GLY A 230 -4.62 5.43 10.43
N PHE A 231 -4.60 5.55 9.11
CA PHE A 231 -3.50 6.30 8.48
C PHE A 231 -3.74 7.81 8.39
N LYS A 232 -4.93 8.29 8.73
CA LYS A 232 -5.34 9.70 8.60
C LYS A 232 -4.44 10.69 9.33
N ASN A 233 -3.99 10.32 10.51
CA ASN A 233 -3.15 11.16 11.38
C ASN A 233 -1.72 10.65 11.51
N ILE A 234 -1.31 9.68 10.70
CA ILE A 234 0.07 9.19 10.69
C ILE A 234 0.90 10.02 9.72
N ARG A 235 1.97 10.61 10.25
CA ARG A 235 2.95 11.34 9.47
C ARG A 235 4.07 10.44 8.97
N TYR A 236 4.58 9.58 9.87
CA TYR A 236 5.67 8.66 9.62
C TYR A 236 5.53 7.41 10.48
N MET A 237 5.93 6.26 9.96
CA MET A 237 6.01 5.00 10.70
C MET A 237 7.31 4.26 10.33
N PHE A 238 7.90 3.62 11.31
CA PHE A 238 9.05 2.74 11.10
C PHE A 238 8.98 1.50 11.99
N ARG A 239 9.70 0.46 11.59
CA ARG A 239 9.85 -0.78 12.36
C ARG A 239 11.24 -1.34 12.17
N VAL A 240 11.81 -1.85 13.28
CA VAL A 240 13.01 -2.68 13.26
C VAL A 240 12.70 -3.97 14.01
N ALA A 241 13.03 -5.11 13.40
CA ALA A 241 12.72 -6.43 13.96
C ALA A 241 13.88 -7.42 13.76
N PRO A 242 14.84 -7.48 14.71
CA PRO A 242 15.81 -8.57 14.78
C PRO A 242 15.15 -9.86 15.24
N ALA A 243 15.56 -10.98 14.65
CA ALA A 243 15.07 -12.30 15.01
C ALA A 243 16.17 -13.36 14.93
N VAL A 244 15.98 -14.42 15.68
CA VAL A 244 16.79 -15.64 15.63
C VAL A 244 15.88 -16.83 15.47
N ALA A 245 16.19 -17.70 14.52
CA ALA A 245 15.51 -18.96 14.31
C ALA A 245 16.46 -20.14 14.44
N PHE A 246 15.99 -21.20 15.07
CA PHE A 246 16.65 -22.50 15.13
C PHE A 246 15.87 -23.50 14.29
N ASN A 247 16.48 -24.03 13.24
CA ASN A 247 15.90 -24.95 12.29
C ASN A 247 16.46 -26.35 12.51
N LEU A 248 15.59 -27.31 12.81
CA LEU A 248 15.92 -28.72 12.97
C LEU A 248 15.00 -29.54 12.07
N GLU A 249 15.49 -29.98 10.91
CA GLU A 249 14.73 -30.73 9.90
C GLU A 249 13.34 -30.17 9.63
N ARG A 250 12.33 -30.69 10.34
CA ARG A 250 10.92 -30.30 10.20
C ARG A 250 10.43 -29.31 11.26
N LEU A 251 11.27 -29.00 12.26
CA LEU A 251 10.92 -28.12 13.36
C LEU A 251 11.70 -26.81 13.23
N THR A 252 11.01 -25.69 13.31
CA THR A 252 11.61 -24.35 13.45
C THR A 252 11.10 -23.71 14.73
N CYS A 253 12.02 -23.29 15.59
CA CYS A 253 11.73 -22.45 16.74
C CYS A 253 12.37 -21.09 16.52
N ALA A 254 11.61 -20.00 16.70
CA ALA A 254 12.12 -18.66 16.45
C ALA A 254 11.61 -17.65 17.47
N ILE A 255 12.43 -16.63 17.73
CA ILE A 255 12.07 -15.45 18.53
C ILE A 255 12.38 -14.21 17.70
N GLU A 256 11.44 -13.29 17.67
CA GLU A 256 11.55 -11.96 17.03
C GLU A 256 11.24 -10.88 18.08
N TYR A 257 12.11 -9.89 18.18
CA TYR A 257 11.81 -8.63 18.86
C TYR A 257 11.42 -7.59 17.83
N ASN A 258 10.32 -6.88 18.06
CA ASN A 258 9.76 -5.95 17.11
C ASN A 258 9.55 -4.59 17.81
N SER A 259 10.24 -3.58 17.33
CA SER A 259 10.08 -2.18 17.77
C SER A 259 9.46 -1.38 16.64
N THR A 260 8.25 -0.87 16.85
CA THR A 260 7.52 -0.05 15.89
C THR A 260 7.29 1.34 16.46
N GLY A 261 7.78 2.37 15.77
CA GLY A 261 7.55 3.77 16.08
C GLY A 261 6.57 4.38 15.08
N VAL A 262 5.65 5.19 15.58
CA VAL A 262 4.67 5.93 14.79
C VAL A 262 4.66 7.38 15.23
N ILE A 263 4.85 8.30 14.30
CA ILE A 263 4.67 9.73 14.52
C ILE A 263 3.25 10.09 14.07
N TYR A 264 2.44 10.48 15.05
CA TYR A 264 1.08 10.97 14.85
C TYR A 264 1.07 12.49 14.88
N GLY A 265 0.26 13.10 14.01
CA GLY A 265 -0.17 14.49 14.16
C GLY A 265 -1.61 14.56 14.67
N GLN A 266 -2.13 15.76 14.82
CA GLN A 266 -3.53 15.97 15.23
C GLN A 266 -4.49 15.57 14.12
N MET A 267 -5.55 14.83 14.48
CA MET A 267 -6.41 14.13 13.53
C MET A 267 -7.25 15.07 12.64
N ASN A 268 -7.64 16.22 13.13
CA ASN A 268 -8.50 17.17 12.40
C ASN A 268 -7.75 18.42 11.93
N GLU A 269 -6.44 18.47 12.10
CA GLU A 269 -5.59 19.61 11.78
C GLU A 269 -4.62 19.25 10.65
N LEU A 270 -5.18 18.75 9.56
CA LEU A 270 -4.40 18.45 8.36
C LEU A 270 -4.10 19.75 7.62
N ASN A 271 -2.84 19.95 7.23
CA ASN A 271 -2.49 21.10 6.42
C ASN A 271 -3.15 21.07 5.02
N ALA A 272 -2.99 22.12 4.23
CA ALA A 272 -3.56 22.21 2.88
C ALA A 272 -3.14 21.08 1.95
N ARG A 273 -2.07 20.34 2.25
CA ARG A 273 -1.66 19.11 1.51
C ARG A 273 -2.18 17.82 2.12
N GLY A 274 -3.05 17.88 3.13
CA GLY A 274 -3.61 16.71 3.80
C GLY A 274 -2.61 15.97 4.69
N LEU A 275 -1.54 16.65 5.16
CA LEU A 275 -0.54 16.08 6.06
C LEU A 275 -0.88 16.43 7.52
N ALA A 276 -0.81 15.41 8.38
CA ALA A 276 -0.95 15.53 9.82
C ALA A 276 0.41 15.97 10.45
N ASN A 277 0.80 17.22 10.25
CA ASN A 277 2.08 17.77 10.69
C ASN A 277 1.96 18.77 11.85
N MET A 278 0.81 18.86 12.48
CA MET A 278 0.58 19.68 13.67
C MET A 278 0.58 18.82 14.93
N GLY A 279 1.22 19.29 16.00
CA GLY A 279 1.26 18.59 17.29
C GLY A 279 1.88 17.19 17.21
N GLU A 280 2.90 17.02 16.39
CA GLU A 280 3.53 15.71 16.16
C GLU A 280 4.04 15.10 17.48
N HIS A 281 3.72 13.82 17.71
CA HIS A 281 4.21 13.05 18.83
C HIS A 281 4.55 11.62 18.43
N LEU A 282 5.63 11.08 18.99
CA LEU A 282 6.12 9.73 18.73
C LEU A 282 5.55 8.75 19.75
N ILE A 283 4.97 7.66 19.27
CA ILE A 283 4.60 6.49 20.07
C ILE A 283 5.43 5.30 19.62
N ILE A 284 6.10 4.62 20.56
CA ILE A 284 6.86 3.42 20.28
C ILE A 284 6.19 2.23 20.96
N ASN A 285 5.98 1.17 20.20
CA ASN A 285 5.45 -0.10 20.66
C ASN A 285 6.52 -1.19 20.53
N HIS A 286 6.61 -2.04 21.54
CA HIS A 286 7.53 -3.16 21.58
C HIS A 286 6.76 -4.47 21.67
N ARG A 287 7.15 -5.46 20.85
CA ARG A 287 6.57 -6.80 20.85
C ARG A 287 7.66 -7.86 20.82
N ILE A 288 7.48 -8.92 21.59
CA ILE A 288 8.27 -10.14 21.48
C ILE A 288 7.34 -11.22 20.92
N LEU A 289 7.76 -11.89 19.87
CA LEU A 289 7.03 -12.98 19.23
C LEU A 289 7.85 -14.26 19.29
N GLY A 290 7.26 -15.32 19.85
CA GLY A 290 7.77 -16.68 19.79
C GLY A 290 7.00 -17.49 18.76
N VAL A 291 7.68 -18.25 17.91
CA VAL A 291 7.08 -19.10 16.86
C VAL A 291 7.65 -20.49 16.94
N VAL A 292 6.78 -21.49 16.96
CA VAL A 292 7.13 -22.89 16.75
C VAL A 292 6.37 -23.37 15.51
N ARG A 293 7.09 -23.86 14.50
CA ARG A 293 6.56 -24.37 13.25
C ARG A 293 6.99 -25.81 13.05
N TYR A 294 6.07 -26.69 12.80
CA TYR A 294 6.32 -28.04 12.37
C TYR A 294 5.80 -28.28 10.96
N SER A 295 6.62 -28.86 10.09
CA SER A 295 6.26 -29.19 8.70
C SER A 295 6.10 -30.71 8.57
N PHE A 296 4.93 -31.16 8.12
CA PHE A 296 4.60 -32.59 7.93
C PHE A 296 5.19 -33.16 6.65
#